data_1efb4168fbd5f47f4d45ce01fcff49e2
#
_entry.id   1efb4168fbd5f47f4d45ce01fcff49e2
#
_cell.length_a   1.000
_cell.length_b   1.000
_cell.length_c   1.000
_cell.angle_alpha   90.00
_cell.angle_beta   90.00
_cell.angle_gamma   90.00
#
_symmetry.space_group_name_H-M   'P 1'
#
loop_
_entity.id
_entity.type
_entity.pdbx_description
1 polymer ?
#
loop_
_entity_poly.entity_id
_entity_poly.type
_entity_poly.pdbx_seq_one_letter_code
_entity_poly.pdbx_strand_id
1 'polypeptide(L)'
;MSNKTFMMIKPDAVERGLIGDILKDITDAGFKIIALKLTQISINEAETFYSVHKERPFFNELTSYISRSPIVAAFLEKDNAVSDFRKLIGDTDPSTADEGTIRKKYAISKGENSVHGSDSDDNALIEASFHFSGREILS
;
A
#
# COMPACT_ATOMS: atom_id res chain seq x y z
N MET A 1 6.51 19.31 -6.16
CA MET A 1 5.68 18.13 -6.33
C MET A 1 6.53 16.88 -6.36
N SER A 2 6.22 15.95 -5.51
CA SER A 2 6.92 14.68 -5.55
C SER A 2 6.37 13.81 -6.68
N ASN A 3 7.24 12.99 -7.23
CA ASN A 3 6.88 12.02 -8.24
C ASN A 3 7.03 10.58 -7.73
N LYS A 4 7.00 10.39 -6.41
CA LYS A 4 7.13 9.07 -5.80
C LYS A 4 6.02 8.81 -4.81
N THR A 5 5.59 7.55 -4.68
CA THR A 5 4.63 7.14 -3.67
C THR A 5 4.95 5.73 -3.19
N PHE A 6 4.64 5.46 -1.92
CA PHE A 6 4.79 4.13 -1.35
C PHE A 6 3.45 3.40 -1.42
N MET A 7 3.48 2.12 -1.77
CA MET A 7 2.29 1.28 -1.78
C MET A 7 2.57 -0.05 -1.08
N MET A 8 1.50 -0.70 -0.67
CA MET A 8 1.56 -2.01 -0.07
C MET A 8 0.39 -2.84 -0.58
N ILE A 9 0.66 -4.10 -0.95
CA ILE A 9 -0.41 -5.07 -1.16
C ILE A 9 -0.59 -5.79 0.16
N LYS A 10 -1.79 -5.68 0.74
CA LYS A 10 -2.07 -6.13 2.11
C LYS A 10 -2.33 -7.64 2.14
N PRO A 11 -2.30 -8.24 3.34
CA PRO A 11 -2.42 -9.69 3.47
C PRO A 11 -3.62 -10.32 2.78
N ASP A 12 -4.80 -9.68 2.83
CA ASP A 12 -6.00 -10.23 2.20
C ASP A 12 -5.81 -10.49 0.70
N ALA A 13 -5.16 -9.56 0.00
CA ALA A 13 -4.92 -9.71 -1.43
C ALA A 13 -3.79 -10.68 -1.74
N VAL A 14 -2.72 -10.67 -0.94
CA VAL A 14 -1.64 -11.65 -1.09
C VAL A 14 -2.16 -13.06 -0.89
N GLU A 15 -2.97 -13.27 0.16
CA GLU A 15 -3.56 -14.57 0.48
C GLU A 15 -4.42 -15.11 -0.68
N ARG A 16 -5.08 -14.22 -1.41
CA ARG A 16 -5.95 -14.59 -2.54
C ARG A 16 -5.22 -14.68 -3.88
N GLY A 17 -3.89 -14.53 -3.88
CA GLY A 17 -3.09 -14.67 -5.09
C GLY A 17 -3.17 -13.50 -6.05
N LEU A 18 -3.45 -12.29 -5.55
CA LEU A 18 -3.71 -11.12 -6.40
C LEU A 18 -2.47 -10.25 -6.65
N ILE A 19 -1.28 -10.69 -6.23
CA ILE A 19 -0.05 -9.88 -6.40
C ILE A 19 0.13 -9.48 -7.86
N GLY A 20 0.07 -10.46 -8.77
CA GLY A 20 0.29 -10.21 -10.20
C GLY A 20 -0.75 -9.30 -10.80
N ASP A 21 -2.03 -9.52 -10.47
CA ASP A 21 -3.13 -8.71 -11.00
C ASP A 21 -3.00 -7.26 -10.57
N ILE A 22 -2.68 -7.02 -9.29
CA ILE A 22 -2.56 -5.66 -8.75
C ILE A 22 -1.32 -4.96 -9.32
N LEU A 23 -0.17 -5.66 -9.39
CA LEU A 23 1.04 -5.07 -9.98
C LEU A 23 0.83 -4.73 -11.45
N LYS A 24 0.11 -5.57 -12.18
CA LYS A 24 -0.22 -5.29 -13.58
C LYS A 24 -1.07 -4.02 -13.71
N ASP A 25 -2.09 -3.88 -12.89
CA ASP A 25 -2.93 -2.68 -12.90
C ASP A 25 -2.09 -1.42 -12.64
N ILE A 26 -1.13 -1.51 -11.73
CA ILE A 26 -0.25 -0.40 -11.37
C ILE A 26 0.66 -0.02 -12.55
N THR A 27 1.33 -0.99 -13.15
CA THR A 27 2.23 -0.70 -14.27
C THR A 27 1.47 -0.28 -15.51
N ASP A 28 0.27 -0.84 -15.75
CA ASP A 28 -0.58 -0.42 -16.87
C ASP A 28 -1.02 1.05 -16.71
N ALA A 29 -1.13 1.54 -15.49
CA ALA A 29 -1.50 2.93 -15.22
C ALA A 29 -0.33 3.90 -15.33
N GLY A 30 0.86 3.42 -15.71
CA GLY A 30 2.02 4.25 -15.97
C GLY A 30 2.98 4.44 -14.81
N PHE A 31 2.79 3.71 -13.71
CA PHE A 31 3.72 3.76 -12.58
C PHE A 31 4.93 2.87 -12.85
N LYS A 32 6.12 3.43 -12.58
CA LYS A 32 7.36 2.67 -12.63
C LYS A 32 7.65 2.13 -11.23
N ILE A 33 7.94 0.84 -11.13
CA ILE A 33 8.32 0.23 -9.86
C ILE A 33 9.82 0.44 -9.68
N ILE A 34 10.22 1.14 -8.62
CA ILE A 34 11.64 1.43 -8.34
C ILE A 34 12.17 0.72 -7.10
N ALA A 35 11.30 0.06 -6.34
CA ALA A 35 11.67 -0.88 -5.28
C ALA A 35 10.50 -1.82 -5.06
N LEU A 36 10.77 -3.09 -4.74
CA LEU A 36 9.74 -4.11 -4.61
C LEU A 36 10.25 -5.24 -3.72
N LYS A 37 9.44 -5.64 -2.74
CA LYS A 37 9.77 -6.83 -1.95
C LYS A 37 8.52 -7.51 -1.40
N LEU A 38 8.59 -8.83 -1.30
CA LEU A 38 7.63 -9.65 -0.55
C LEU A 38 8.22 -9.85 0.84
N THR A 39 7.46 -9.51 1.88
CA THR A 39 7.95 -9.58 3.25
C THR A 39 6.78 -9.84 4.20
N GLN A 40 7.09 -10.14 5.45
CA GLN A 40 6.10 -10.21 6.50
C GLN A 40 6.63 -9.42 7.69
N ILE A 41 5.85 -8.45 8.17
CA ILE A 41 6.24 -7.66 9.32
C ILE A 41 5.70 -8.28 10.61
N SER A 42 6.45 -8.08 11.71
CA SER A 42 6.01 -8.51 13.02
C SER A 42 4.93 -7.56 13.55
N ILE A 43 4.24 -7.98 14.64
CA ILE A 43 3.28 -7.08 15.29
C ILE A 43 3.96 -5.80 15.79
N ASN A 44 5.19 -5.90 16.30
CA ASN A 44 5.93 -4.72 16.77
C ASN A 44 6.26 -3.78 15.62
N GLU A 45 6.66 -4.33 14.47
CA GLU A 45 6.93 -3.52 13.28
C GLU A 45 5.66 -2.87 12.77
N ALA A 46 4.52 -3.57 12.79
CA ALA A 46 3.23 -3.01 12.41
C ALA A 46 2.84 -1.86 13.33
N GLU A 47 3.04 -2.01 14.63
CA GLU A 47 2.77 -0.93 15.60
C GLU A 47 3.63 0.29 15.34
N THR A 48 4.88 0.11 14.96
CA THR A 48 5.77 1.22 14.60
C THR A 48 5.31 1.90 13.31
N PHE A 49 5.00 1.13 12.28
CA PHE A 49 4.57 1.66 11.00
C PHE A 49 3.29 2.49 11.12
N TYR A 50 2.34 2.03 11.94
CA TYR A 50 1.07 2.71 12.16
C TYR A 50 1.03 3.54 13.44
N SER A 51 2.18 3.92 13.99
CA SER A 51 2.26 4.62 15.29
C SER A 51 1.43 5.90 15.35
N VAL A 52 1.21 6.58 14.23
CA VAL A 52 0.36 7.78 14.17
C VAL A 52 -1.09 7.47 14.53
N HIS A 53 -1.49 6.21 14.46
CA HIS A 53 -2.86 5.75 14.76
C HIS A 53 -2.99 5.06 16.12
N LYS A 54 -1.93 5.05 16.95
CA LYS A 54 -1.92 4.23 18.18
C LYS A 54 -3.05 4.54 19.16
N GLU A 55 -3.59 5.75 19.12
CA GLU A 55 -4.71 6.15 19.98
C GLU A 55 -6.08 5.86 19.36
N ARG A 56 -6.11 5.33 18.13
CA ARG A 56 -7.36 5.04 17.44
C ARG A 56 -7.93 3.69 17.89
N PRO A 57 -9.27 3.56 17.99
CA PRO A 57 -9.88 2.29 18.42
C PRO A 57 -9.58 1.11 17.50
N PHE A 58 -9.26 1.36 16.23
CA PHE A 58 -8.97 0.29 15.26
C PHE A 58 -7.50 -0.14 15.26
N PHE A 59 -6.64 0.47 16.10
CA PHE A 59 -5.19 0.24 16.03
C PHE A 59 -4.81 -1.23 16.19
N ASN A 60 -5.33 -1.91 17.22
CA ASN A 60 -4.99 -3.31 17.48
C ASN A 60 -5.46 -4.23 16.35
N GLU A 61 -6.65 -3.98 15.82
CA GLU A 61 -7.18 -4.75 14.70
C GLU A 61 -6.34 -4.55 13.44
N LEU A 62 -5.96 -3.30 13.16
CA LEU A 62 -5.12 -2.96 12.01
C LEU A 62 -3.75 -3.62 12.08
N THR A 63 -3.08 -3.55 13.24
CA THR A 63 -1.73 -4.12 13.40
C THR A 63 -1.75 -5.64 13.37
N SER A 64 -2.78 -6.26 13.92
CA SER A 64 -2.96 -7.71 13.83
C SER A 64 -3.21 -8.15 12.39
N TYR A 65 -4.02 -7.40 11.66
CA TYR A 65 -4.32 -7.70 10.27
C TYR A 65 -3.07 -7.60 9.38
N ILE A 66 -2.34 -6.49 9.46
CA ILE A 66 -1.21 -6.24 8.55
C ILE A 66 -0.02 -7.18 8.81
N SER A 67 0.08 -7.73 10.02
CA SER A 67 1.17 -8.65 10.40
C SER A 67 0.80 -10.13 10.29
N ARG A 68 -0.45 -10.44 9.93
CA ARG A 68 -0.92 -11.84 9.97
C ARG A 68 -0.31 -12.75 8.90
N SER A 69 0.12 -12.19 7.78
CA SER A 69 0.70 -12.96 6.68
C SER A 69 1.47 -12.01 5.75
N PRO A 70 2.16 -12.53 4.71
CA PRO A 70 3.01 -11.69 3.87
C PRO A 70 2.29 -10.55 3.19
N ILE A 71 3.06 -9.49 2.96
CA ILE A 71 2.65 -8.30 2.22
C ILE A 71 3.65 -8.05 1.09
N VAL A 72 3.24 -7.25 0.10
CA VAL A 72 4.18 -6.73 -0.89
C VAL A 72 4.34 -5.24 -0.64
N ALA A 73 5.59 -4.79 -0.49
CA ALA A 73 5.92 -3.37 -0.38
C ALA A 73 6.54 -2.92 -1.69
N ALA A 74 6.18 -1.74 -2.17
CA ALA A 74 6.75 -1.19 -3.40
C ALA A 74 6.85 0.33 -3.31
N PHE A 75 7.90 0.86 -3.92
CA PHE A 75 8.07 2.30 -4.10
C PHE A 75 7.90 2.59 -5.59
N LEU A 76 7.05 3.55 -5.90
CA LEU A 76 6.60 3.82 -7.27
C LEU A 76 6.98 5.22 -7.70
N GLU A 77 7.21 5.38 -9.00
CA GLU A 77 7.56 6.67 -9.58
C GLU A 77 6.61 7.01 -10.74
N LYS A 78 6.07 8.22 -10.72
CA LYS A 78 5.21 8.78 -11.76
C LYS A 78 4.96 10.25 -11.41
N ASP A 79 4.79 11.11 -12.40
CA ASP A 79 4.39 12.49 -12.12
C ASP A 79 3.10 12.50 -11.30
N ASN A 80 3.03 13.32 -10.26
CA ASN A 80 1.89 13.39 -9.32
C ASN A 80 1.57 12.04 -8.69
N ALA A 81 2.60 11.28 -8.33
CA ALA A 81 2.46 9.89 -7.93
C ALA A 81 1.46 9.67 -6.78
N VAL A 82 1.54 10.46 -5.71
CA VAL A 82 0.66 10.28 -4.55
C VAL A 82 -0.81 10.43 -4.96
N SER A 83 -1.15 11.55 -5.60
CA SER A 83 -2.55 11.80 -5.95
C SER A 83 -3.06 10.83 -7.01
N ASP A 84 -2.25 10.53 -8.02
CA ASP A 84 -2.66 9.61 -9.08
C ASP A 84 -2.81 8.17 -8.57
N PHE A 85 -1.94 7.75 -7.65
CA PHE A 85 -2.06 6.42 -7.07
C PHE A 85 -3.31 6.29 -6.21
N ARG A 86 -3.63 7.32 -5.42
CA ARG A 86 -4.85 7.30 -4.62
C ARG A 86 -6.10 7.21 -5.48
N LYS A 87 -6.09 7.85 -6.66
CA LYS A 87 -7.19 7.70 -7.64
C LYS A 87 -7.26 6.29 -8.20
N LEU A 88 -6.11 5.69 -8.49
CA LEU A 88 -6.06 4.34 -9.04
C LEU A 88 -6.60 3.30 -8.05
N ILE A 89 -6.26 3.42 -6.79
CA ILE A 89 -6.71 2.44 -5.78
C ILE A 89 -8.16 2.68 -5.35
N GLY A 90 -8.63 3.91 -5.37
CA GLY A 90 -10.03 4.24 -5.06
C GLY A 90 -10.30 4.48 -3.59
N ASP A 91 -11.58 4.68 -3.27
CA ASP A 91 -12.04 4.92 -1.92
C ASP A 91 -11.64 3.77 -0.98
N THR A 92 -11.36 4.12 0.27
CA THR A 92 -11.05 3.15 1.34
C THR A 92 -12.11 2.07 1.46
N ASP A 93 -13.37 2.43 1.28
CA ASP A 93 -14.50 1.49 1.29
C ASP A 93 -14.76 1.03 -0.14
N PRO A 94 -14.60 -0.27 -0.46
CA PRO A 94 -14.83 -0.75 -1.81
C PRO A 94 -16.28 -0.58 -2.28
N SER A 95 -17.25 -0.49 -1.37
CA SER A 95 -18.64 -0.31 -1.75
C SER A 95 -18.90 1.06 -2.36
N THR A 96 -18.09 2.07 -2.02
CA THR A 96 -18.22 3.44 -2.53
C THR A 96 -17.11 3.79 -3.53
N ALA A 97 -16.17 2.88 -3.77
CA ALA A 97 -15.10 3.10 -4.73
C ALA A 97 -15.63 3.08 -6.16
N ASP A 98 -15.05 3.92 -7.02
CA ASP A 98 -15.45 3.98 -8.43
C ASP A 98 -15.08 2.70 -9.18
N GLU A 99 -15.85 2.38 -10.20
CA GLU A 99 -15.56 1.26 -11.09
C GLU A 99 -14.17 1.40 -11.71
N GLY A 100 -13.46 0.29 -11.82
CA GLY A 100 -12.12 0.25 -12.39
C GLY A 100 -11.00 0.51 -11.40
N THR A 101 -11.31 0.96 -10.18
CA THR A 101 -10.30 1.13 -9.14
C THR A 101 -9.91 -0.22 -8.55
N ILE A 102 -8.70 -0.29 -8.00
CA ILE A 102 -8.17 -1.54 -7.43
C ILE A 102 -9.06 -2.03 -6.28
N ARG A 103 -9.48 -1.13 -5.39
CA ARG A 103 -10.32 -1.52 -4.28
C ARG A 103 -11.70 -1.99 -4.73
N LYS A 104 -12.27 -1.34 -5.74
CA LYS A 104 -13.56 -1.80 -6.28
C LYS A 104 -13.47 -3.20 -6.86
N LYS A 105 -12.36 -3.51 -7.54
CA LYS A 105 -12.20 -4.81 -8.19
C LYS A 105 -11.85 -5.93 -7.20
N TYR A 106 -11.03 -5.65 -6.18
CA TYR A 106 -10.40 -6.71 -5.39
C TYR A 106 -10.68 -6.66 -3.90
N ALA A 107 -10.98 -5.49 -3.32
CA ALA A 107 -11.13 -5.38 -1.87
C ALA A 107 -12.37 -6.10 -1.37
N ILE A 108 -12.26 -6.69 -0.19
CA ILE A 108 -13.36 -7.43 0.45
C ILE A 108 -14.24 -6.49 1.24
N SER A 109 -13.63 -5.59 2.02
CA SER A 109 -14.32 -4.69 2.93
C SER A 109 -13.46 -3.48 3.21
N LYS A 110 -13.98 -2.53 3.97
CA LYS A 110 -13.22 -1.36 4.40
C LYS A 110 -11.98 -1.74 5.21
N GLY A 111 -12.08 -2.78 6.05
CA GLY A 111 -10.97 -3.27 6.86
C GLY A 111 -9.98 -4.12 6.07
N GLU A 112 -10.47 -4.92 5.11
CA GLU A 112 -9.64 -5.74 4.23
C GLU A 112 -9.73 -5.16 2.82
N ASN A 113 -9.05 -4.03 2.63
CA ASN A 113 -9.19 -3.24 1.41
C ASN A 113 -8.03 -3.40 0.42
N SER A 114 -7.25 -4.44 0.57
CA SER A 114 -6.28 -4.99 -0.38
C SER A 114 -5.01 -4.18 -0.59
N VAL A 115 -5.05 -2.87 -0.56
CA VAL A 115 -3.89 -2.04 -0.88
C VAL A 115 -3.81 -0.82 0.03
N HIS A 116 -2.58 -0.32 0.18
CA HIS A 116 -2.27 0.93 0.86
C HIS A 116 -1.56 1.85 -0.12
N GLY A 117 -1.87 3.14 -0.08
CA GLY A 117 -1.13 4.18 -0.79
C GLY A 117 -0.87 5.34 0.15
N SER A 118 0.32 5.94 0.07
CA SER A 118 0.68 7.08 0.90
C SER A 118 -0.27 8.25 0.68
N ASP A 119 -0.52 9.03 1.72
CA ASP A 119 -1.44 10.16 1.66
C ASP A 119 -0.75 11.50 1.43
N SER A 120 0.58 11.53 1.45
CA SER A 120 1.36 12.75 1.20
C SER A 120 2.75 12.39 0.72
N ASP A 121 3.44 13.36 0.13
CA ASP A 121 4.83 13.18 -0.30
C ASP A 121 5.75 12.87 0.87
N ASP A 122 5.57 13.56 2.00
CA ASP A 122 6.38 13.32 3.20
C ASP A 122 6.17 11.91 3.73
N ASN A 123 4.92 11.48 3.83
CA ASN A 123 4.61 10.13 4.31
C ASN A 123 5.10 9.06 3.34
N ALA A 124 5.11 9.33 2.05
CA ALA A 124 5.66 8.39 1.07
C ALA A 124 7.12 8.09 1.36
N LEU A 125 7.93 9.10 1.66
CA LEU A 125 9.34 8.92 1.99
C LEU A 125 9.53 8.19 3.33
N ILE A 126 8.75 8.53 4.33
CA ILE A 126 8.82 7.88 5.65
C ILE A 126 8.47 6.40 5.51
N GLU A 127 7.38 6.10 4.81
CA GLU A 127 6.90 4.72 4.63
C GLU A 127 7.88 3.90 3.79
N ALA A 128 8.42 4.47 2.73
CA ALA A 128 9.43 3.78 1.92
C ALA A 128 10.70 3.50 2.73
N SER A 129 11.15 4.44 3.55
CA SER A 129 12.33 4.27 4.38
C SER A 129 12.15 3.21 5.46
N PHE A 130 10.91 2.95 5.88
CA PHE A 130 10.63 1.86 6.81
C PHE A 130 10.91 0.50 6.18
N HIS A 131 10.57 0.34 4.90
CA HIS A 131 10.66 -0.96 4.21
C HIS A 131 11.93 -1.14 3.39
N PHE A 132 12.51 -0.05 2.88
CA PHE A 132 13.63 -0.11 1.94
C PHE A 132 14.83 0.69 2.42
N SER A 133 16.02 0.12 2.24
CA SER A 133 17.26 0.90 2.36
C SER A 133 17.45 1.73 1.09
N GLY A 134 18.31 2.76 1.15
CA GLY A 134 18.60 3.58 -0.02
C GLY A 134 19.14 2.74 -1.18
N ARG A 135 19.89 1.68 -0.88
CA ARG A 135 20.46 0.77 -1.87
C ARG A 135 19.38 -0.01 -2.63
N GLU A 136 18.23 -0.26 -2.00
CA GLU A 136 17.15 -1.04 -2.61
C GLU A 136 16.27 -0.22 -3.55
N ILE A 137 16.48 1.08 -3.60
CA ILE A 137 15.66 1.99 -4.44
C ILE A 137 16.43 2.33 -5.71
N LEU A 138 15.85 2.00 -6.86
CA LEU A 138 16.50 2.06 -8.17
C LEU A 138 16.05 3.28 -9.00
N SER A 139 16.25 4.45 -8.52
CA SER A 139 15.82 5.63 -9.30
C SER A 139 16.98 6.54 -9.66
#